data_c05fb4ed41952b3e1b7cfdec3f3ca1dc
#
_entry.id   c05fb4ed41952b3e1b7cfdec3f3ca1dc
#
_cell.length_a   1.000
_cell.length_b   1.000
_cell.length_c   1.000
_cell.angle_alpha   90.00
_cell.angle_beta   90.00
_cell.angle_gamma   90.00
#
_symmetry.space_group_name_H-M   'P 1'
#
loop_
_entity.id
_entity.type
_entity.pdbx_description
1 polymer ?
#
loop_
_entity_poly.entity_id
_entity_poly.type
_entity_poly.pdbx_seq_one_letter_code
_entity_poly.pdbx_strand_id
1 'polypeptide(L)'
;MKVAGVITEYNPFHNGHKYQLEQIKRQTSADYIVVVMSGDFVQRGEPAIIDKYERTHMALLSGADLVLELPAVFATASAEFFAGGGVNVLKNTGVVDMLCYGVESVDHELTKLVAGVLKNPPAEYSASLARLIQGGMSFPAARSRALCEYFRDTYDSASEKLDAFIASPNNILAIEYEKALMDLSLIHISEPTRLGMI
;
A
#
# COMPACT_ATOMS: atom_id res chain seq x y z
N MET A 1 25.21 -1.31 1.59
CA MET A 1 24.20 -2.34 1.37
C MET A 1 22.86 -1.63 1.40
N LYS A 2 22.06 -1.76 0.37
CA LYS A 2 20.75 -1.09 0.21
C LYS A 2 19.68 -2.17 0.01
N VAL A 3 18.67 -2.19 0.87
CA VAL A 3 17.65 -3.23 0.92
C VAL A 3 16.27 -2.64 0.66
N ALA A 4 15.59 -3.11 -0.37
CA ALA A 4 14.22 -2.74 -0.71
C ALA A 4 13.22 -3.72 -0.09
N GLY A 5 12.17 -3.22 0.51
CA GLY A 5 11.03 -4.00 0.99
C GLY A 5 9.85 -3.92 0.02
N VAL A 6 9.13 -5.01 -0.15
CA VAL A 6 7.89 -5.09 -0.94
C VAL A 6 6.83 -5.82 -0.11
N ILE A 7 5.59 -5.31 -0.11
CA ILE A 7 4.45 -5.95 0.54
C ILE A 7 3.47 -6.37 -0.55
N THR A 8 3.04 -7.64 -0.55
CA THR A 8 2.29 -8.18 -1.68
C THR A 8 1.43 -9.40 -1.32
N GLU A 9 0.53 -9.77 -2.20
CA GLU A 9 -0.21 -11.04 -2.12
C GLU A 9 0.34 -12.09 -3.09
N TYR A 10 0.79 -11.67 -4.28
CA TYR A 10 1.17 -12.56 -5.38
C TYR A 10 0.14 -13.66 -5.66
N ASN A 11 -1.11 -13.29 -5.86
CA ASN A 11 -2.23 -14.22 -5.98
C ASN A 11 -2.88 -14.27 -7.39
N PRO A 12 -2.25 -14.96 -8.38
CA PRO A 12 -0.94 -15.59 -8.35
C PRO A 12 0.22 -14.64 -8.67
N PHE A 13 1.45 -15.12 -8.55
CA PHE A 13 2.62 -14.42 -9.10
C PHE A 13 2.56 -14.42 -10.64
N HIS A 14 2.84 -13.30 -11.27
CA HIS A 14 2.80 -13.14 -12.73
C HIS A 14 3.90 -12.20 -13.25
N ASN A 15 4.01 -12.07 -14.58
CA ASN A 15 5.06 -11.27 -15.21
C ASN A 15 5.10 -9.80 -14.77
N GLY A 16 3.98 -9.21 -14.39
CA GLY A 16 3.93 -7.86 -13.83
C GLY A 16 4.68 -7.75 -12.49
N HIS A 17 4.57 -8.78 -11.64
CA HIS A 17 5.32 -8.82 -10.37
C HIS A 17 6.82 -9.03 -10.61
N LYS A 18 7.20 -9.89 -11.56
CA LYS A 18 8.60 -10.02 -11.98
C LYS A 18 9.15 -8.70 -12.48
N TYR A 19 8.43 -8.02 -13.36
CA TYR A 19 8.79 -6.70 -13.86
C TYR A 19 8.96 -5.69 -12.72
N GLN A 20 8.07 -5.70 -11.73
CA GLN A 20 8.19 -4.84 -10.56
C GLN A 20 9.52 -5.08 -9.81
N LEU A 21 9.88 -6.34 -9.52
CA LEU A 21 11.14 -6.67 -8.85
C LEU A 21 12.36 -6.20 -9.66
N GLU A 22 12.34 -6.39 -10.99
CA GLU A 22 13.38 -5.90 -11.89
C GLU A 22 13.48 -4.37 -11.87
N GLN A 23 12.34 -3.65 -11.91
CA GLN A 23 12.33 -2.19 -11.83
C GLN A 23 12.83 -1.67 -10.49
N ILE A 24 12.49 -2.32 -9.38
CA ILE A 24 13.00 -1.96 -8.06
C ILE A 24 14.53 -1.99 -8.08
N LYS A 25 15.15 -3.09 -8.47
CA LYS A 25 16.62 -3.19 -8.55
C LYS A 25 17.23 -2.11 -9.47
N ARG A 26 16.58 -1.88 -10.61
CA ARG A 26 17.06 -0.90 -11.61
C ARG A 26 16.97 0.54 -11.15
N GLN A 27 15.83 0.93 -10.54
CA GLN A 27 15.56 2.34 -10.17
C GLN A 27 16.20 2.72 -8.84
N THR A 28 16.20 1.80 -7.87
CA THR A 28 16.70 2.10 -6.53
C THR A 28 18.16 1.71 -6.32
N SER A 29 18.74 0.90 -7.22
CA SER A 29 20.06 0.28 -7.05
C SER A 29 20.14 -0.55 -5.75
N ALA A 30 19.02 -1.18 -5.36
CA ALA A 30 18.98 -2.05 -4.19
C ALA A 30 19.83 -3.31 -4.42
N ASP A 31 20.64 -3.65 -3.42
CA ASP A 31 21.44 -4.88 -3.41
C ASP A 31 20.54 -6.09 -3.19
N TYR A 32 19.52 -5.95 -2.34
CA TYR A 32 18.59 -7.02 -1.96
C TYR A 32 17.14 -6.56 -1.94
N ILE A 33 16.22 -7.51 -2.19
CA ILE A 33 14.78 -7.31 -2.08
C ILE A 33 14.21 -8.27 -1.04
N VAL A 34 13.58 -7.73 0.00
CA VAL A 34 12.81 -8.46 1.01
C VAL A 34 11.33 -8.32 0.69
N VAL A 35 10.65 -9.43 0.50
CA VAL A 35 9.22 -9.48 0.23
C VAL A 35 8.48 -9.91 1.48
N VAL A 36 7.44 -9.18 1.87
CA VAL A 36 6.43 -9.63 2.85
C VAL A 36 5.19 -10.04 2.07
N MET A 37 4.83 -11.30 2.12
CA MET A 37 3.79 -11.90 1.29
C MET A 37 2.68 -12.52 2.14
N SER A 38 1.42 -12.33 1.73
CA SER A 38 0.28 -13.05 2.32
C SER A 38 0.48 -14.56 2.26
N GLY A 39 0.13 -15.24 3.35
CA GLY A 39 0.18 -16.70 3.44
C GLY A 39 -0.90 -17.39 2.60
N ASP A 40 -1.57 -18.38 3.18
CA ASP A 40 -2.59 -19.17 2.47
C ASP A 40 -3.92 -18.42 2.27
N PHE A 41 -4.09 -17.28 2.94
CA PHE A 41 -5.24 -16.38 2.79
C PHE A 41 -4.77 -14.98 2.44
N VAL A 42 -5.50 -14.34 1.53
CA VAL A 42 -5.26 -12.98 1.04
C VAL A 42 -6.27 -11.99 1.60
N GLN A 43 -6.21 -10.73 1.20
CA GLN A 43 -7.18 -9.72 1.63
C GLN A 43 -8.63 -10.21 1.44
N ARG A 44 -9.52 -9.76 2.33
CA ARG A 44 -10.92 -10.19 2.41
C ARG A 44 -11.13 -11.65 2.84
N GLY A 45 -10.06 -12.36 3.23
CA GLY A 45 -10.13 -13.73 3.73
C GLY A 45 -10.32 -14.78 2.65
N GLU A 46 -10.06 -14.46 1.39
CA GLU A 46 -10.12 -15.42 0.30
C GLU A 46 -8.90 -16.37 0.36
N PRO A 47 -9.08 -17.68 0.06
CA PRO A 47 -7.95 -18.59 -0.12
C PRO A 47 -7.09 -18.15 -1.30
N ALA A 48 -5.76 -18.24 -1.16
CA ALA A 48 -4.86 -18.02 -2.27
C ALA A 48 -5.05 -19.10 -3.37
N ILE A 49 -4.95 -18.69 -4.64
CA ILE A 49 -5.12 -19.60 -5.79
C ILE A 49 -4.01 -20.65 -5.84
N ILE A 50 -2.80 -20.29 -5.42
CA ILE A 50 -1.62 -21.15 -5.36
C ILE A 50 -1.07 -21.08 -3.93
N ASP A 51 -0.58 -22.21 -3.40
CA ASP A 51 -0.03 -22.26 -2.06
C ASP A 51 1.15 -21.29 -1.86
N LYS A 52 1.42 -20.94 -0.61
CA LYS A 52 2.44 -19.95 -0.29
C LYS A 52 3.86 -20.36 -0.64
N TYR A 53 4.17 -21.66 -0.65
CA TYR A 53 5.53 -22.14 -0.94
C TYR A 53 5.85 -22.00 -2.42
N GLU A 54 4.90 -22.35 -3.31
CA GLU A 54 5.06 -22.15 -4.75
C GLU A 54 5.13 -20.67 -5.10
N ARG A 55 4.31 -19.80 -4.49
CA ARG A 55 4.39 -18.35 -4.69
C ARG A 55 5.72 -17.78 -4.21
N THR A 56 6.23 -18.27 -3.08
CA THR A 56 7.56 -17.92 -2.58
C THR A 56 8.65 -18.33 -3.56
N HIS A 57 8.58 -19.55 -4.08
CA HIS A 57 9.53 -20.06 -5.06
C HIS A 57 9.54 -19.21 -6.34
N MET A 58 8.35 -18.86 -6.86
CA MET A 58 8.22 -17.95 -8.02
C MET A 58 8.84 -16.59 -7.76
N ALA A 59 8.64 -16.00 -6.58
CA ALA A 59 9.22 -14.72 -6.22
C ALA A 59 10.75 -14.76 -6.12
N LEU A 60 11.31 -15.79 -5.47
CA LEU A 60 12.75 -15.99 -5.35
C LEU A 60 13.43 -16.20 -6.71
N LEU A 61 12.84 -17.01 -7.58
CA LEU A 61 13.33 -17.21 -8.95
C LEU A 61 13.25 -15.94 -9.80
N SER A 62 12.39 -14.99 -9.42
CA SER A 62 12.17 -13.73 -10.14
C SER A 62 12.96 -12.55 -9.57
N GLY A 63 13.81 -12.77 -8.57
CA GLY A 63 14.75 -11.76 -8.07
C GLY A 63 14.46 -11.21 -6.68
N ALA A 64 13.51 -11.77 -5.93
CA ALA A 64 13.44 -11.58 -4.49
C ALA A 64 14.58 -12.35 -3.80
N ASP A 65 15.14 -11.80 -2.73
CA ASP A 65 16.26 -12.42 -1.99
C ASP A 65 15.76 -13.08 -0.69
N LEU A 66 14.67 -12.58 -0.11
CA LEU A 66 14.01 -13.12 1.07
C LEU A 66 12.51 -12.93 0.96
N VAL A 67 11.73 -13.96 1.33
CA VAL A 67 10.27 -13.86 1.45
C VAL A 67 9.87 -14.18 2.88
N LEU A 68 9.14 -13.27 3.50
CA LEU A 68 8.55 -13.39 4.83
C LEU A 68 7.04 -13.52 4.72
N GLU A 69 6.43 -14.34 5.54
CA GLU A 69 4.98 -14.46 5.58
C GLU A 69 4.37 -13.31 6.39
N LEU A 70 3.40 -12.60 5.79
CA LEU A 70 2.56 -11.67 6.53
C LEU A 70 1.59 -12.49 7.41
N PRO A 71 1.56 -12.28 8.74
CA PRO A 71 0.63 -13.01 9.61
C PRO A 71 -0.82 -12.88 9.13
N ALA A 72 -1.57 -13.99 9.16
CA ALA A 72 -2.92 -14.07 8.60
C ALA A 72 -3.87 -12.99 9.14
N VAL A 73 -3.73 -12.60 10.40
CA VAL A 73 -4.52 -11.53 11.03
C VAL A 73 -4.38 -10.18 10.31
N PHE A 74 -3.23 -9.90 9.68
CA PHE A 74 -3.02 -8.72 8.86
C PHE A 74 -3.34 -8.99 7.39
N ALA A 75 -2.97 -10.17 6.89
CA ALA A 75 -3.16 -10.53 5.49
C ALA A 75 -4.64 -10.50 5.06
N THR A 76 -5.56 -10.92 5.95
CA THR A 76 -7.01 -10.98 5.69
C THR A 76 -7.77 -9.71 6.06
N ALA A 77 -7.09 -8.72 6.63
CA ALA A 77 -7.72 -7.52 7.17
C ALA A 77 -7.95 -6.43 6.12
N SER A 78 -8.41 -5.25 6.57
CA SER A 78 -8.53 -4.07 5.70
C SER A 78 -7.18 -3.58 5.20
N ALA A 79 -7.19 -2.74 4.16
CA ALA A 79 -5.97 -2.15 3.59
C ALA A 79 -5.09 -1.47 4.64
N GLU A 80 -5.68 -0.81 5.63
CA GLU A 80 -4.98 -0.17 6.75
C GLU A 80 -4.19 -1.18 7.59
N PHE A 81 -4.83 -2.26 8.03
CA PHE A 81 -4.17 -3.29 8.83
C PHE A 81 -3.17 -4.12 8.01
N PHE A 82 -3.50 -4.39 6.75
CA PHE A 82 -2.59 -5.05 5.81
C PHE A 82 -1.30 -4.23 5.63
N ALA A 83 -1.43 -2.96 5.32
CA ALA A 83 -0.30 -2.05 5.14
C ALA A 83 0.51 -1.89 6.44
N GLY A 84 -0.16 -1.61 7.55
CA GLY A 84 0.48 -1.47 8.86
C GLY A 84 1.21 -2.72 9.30
N GLY A 85 0.60 -3.90 9.13
CA GLY A 85 1.21 -5.20 9.43
C GLY A 85 2.45 -5.46 8.58
N GLY A 86 2.34 -5.26 7.26
CA GLY A 86 3.46 -5.46 6.33
C GLY A 86 4.63 -4.52 6.59
N VAL A 87 4.36 -3.23 6.80
CA VAL A 87 5.37 -2.23 7.15
C VAL A 87 6.06 -2.57 8.47
N ASN A 88 5.30 -3.01 9.49
CA ASN A 88 5.88 -3.43 10.76
C ASN A 88 6.75 -4.68 10.64
N VAL A 89 6.37 -5.66 9.81
CA VAL A 89 7.22 -6.85 9.55
C VAL A 89 8.53 -6.41 8.92
N LEU A 90 8.50 -5.58 7.87
CA LEU A 90 9.71 -5.07 7.21
C LEU A 90 10.59 -4.29 8.19
N LYS A 91 10.02 -3.37 8.96
CA LYS A 91 10.73 -2.58 9.98
C LYS A 91 11.46 -3.47 10.98
N ASN A 92 10.77 -4.49 11.50
CA ASN A 92 11.32 -5.36 12.54
C ASN A 92 12.42 -6.29 12.05
N THR A 93 12.65 -6.40 10.74
CA THR A 93 13.85 -7.05 10.20
C THR A 93 15.12 -6.28 10.54
N GLY A 94 15.03 -4.97 10.72
CA GLY A 94 16.15 -4.07 11.00
C GLY A 94 17.12 -3.87 9.84
N VAL A 95 16.79 -4.38 8.63
CA VAL A 95 17.69 -4.33 7.47
C VAL A 95 17.10 -3.63 6.26
N VAL A 96 15.80 -3.33 6.25
CA VAL A 96 15.13 -2.70 5.12
C VAL A 96 15.28 -1.18 5.18
N ASP A 97 15.81 -0.60 4.11
CA ASP A 97 16.07 0.83 3.99
C ASP A 97 14.91 1.60 3.35
N MET A 98 14.12 0.94 2.48
CA MET A 98 13.05 1.57 1.72
C MET A 98 11.89 0.62 1.46
N LEU A 99 10.68 1.16 1.33
CA LEU A 99 9.50 0.44 0.87
C LEU A 99 9.21 0.78 -0.61
N CYS A 100 9.04 -0.25 -1.43
CA CYS A 100 8.68 -0.12 -2.83
C CYS A 100 7.31 -0.75 -3.09
N TYR A 101 6.43 -0.02 -3.77
CA TYR A 101 5.09 -0.47 -4.09
C TYR A 101 4.64 0.04 -5.46
N GLY A 102 3.71 -0.66 -6.09
CA GLY A 102 3.10 -0.27 -7.36
C GLY A 102 1.93 0.69 -7.14
N VAL A 103 1.81 1.71 -8.00
CA VAL A 103 0.67 2.63 -8.05
C VAL A 103 0.14 2.74 -9.49
N GLU A 104 -1.15 2.97 -9.62
CA GLU A 104 -1.78 3.19 -10.93
C GLU A 104 -1.54 4.62 -11.43
N SER A 105 -1.47 5.57 -10.51
CA SER A 105 -1.16 6.97 -10.83
C SER A 105 -0.13 7.49 -9.84
N VAL A 106 0.97 8.00 -10.38
CA VAL A 106 2.07 8.54 -9.57
C VAL A 106 1.76 9.99 -9.23
N ASP A 107 1.33 10.22 -7.99
CA ASP A 107 1.18 11.56 -7.42
C ASP A 107 1.59 11.52 -5.94
N HIS A 108 2.88 11.69 -5.70
CA HIS A 108 3.47 11.63 -4.35
C HIS A 108 2.92 12.68 -3.40
N GLU A 109 2.74 13.89 -3.92
CA GLU A 109 2.25 15.00 -3.09
C GLU A 109 0.82 14.72 -2.63
N LEU A 110 -0.03 14.25 -3.56
CA LEU A 110 -1.40 13.88 -3.24
C LEU A 110 -1.45 12.69 -2.27
N THR A 111 -0.61 11.65 -2.50
CA THR A 111 -0.53 10.48 -1.61
C THR A 111 -0.19 10.90 -0.17
N LYS A 112 0.87 11.70 0.01
CA LYS A 112 1.29 12.21 1.33
C LYS A 112 0.25 13.11 1.97
N LEU A 113 -0.37 13.98 1.19
CA LEU A 113 -1.39 14.89 1.67
C LEU A 113 -2.61 14.14 2.19
N VAL A 114 -3.11 13.18 1.42
CA VAL A 114 -4.24 12.32 1.83
C VAL A 114 -3.86 11.47 3.05
N ALA A 115 -2.67 10.87 3.05
CA ALA A 115 -2.18 10.10 4.20
C ALA A 115 -2.10 10.97 5.46
N GLY A 116 -1.65 12.22 5.36
CA GLY A 116 -1.59 13.18 6.45
C GLY A 116 -2.97 13.52 7.04
N VAL A 117 -3.96 13.76 6.18
CA VAL A 117 -5.37 13.99 6.60
C VAL A 117 -5.94 12.77 7.32
N LEU A 118 -5.68 11.57 6.80
CA LEU A 118 -6.16 10.33 7.42
C LEU A 118 -5.42 9.97 8.70
N LYS A 119 -4.17 10.39 8.84
CA LYS A 119 -3.38 10.19 10.05
C LYS A 119 -3.80 11.11 11.19
N ASN A 120 -4.00 12.38 10.89
CA ASN A 120 -4.42 13.41 11.84
C ASN A 120 -5.69 14.09 11.31
N PRO A 121 -6.88 13.45 11.48
CA PRO A 121 -8.11 13.90 10.86
C PRO A 121 -8.52 15.30 11.31
N PRO A 122 -8.64 16.27 10.39
CA PRO A 122 -9.21 17.58 10.72
C PRO A 122 -10.66 17.47 11.20
N ALA A 123 -11.10 18.45 12.00
CA ALA A 123 -12.46 18.47 12.55
C ALA A 123 -13.54 18.44 11.46
N GLU A 124 -13.33 19.16 10.38
CA GLU A 124 -14.25 19.27 9.22
C GLU A 124 -14.39 17.90 8.51
N TYR A 125 -13.26 17.21 8.26
CA TYR A 125 -13.28 15.87 7.70
C TYR A 125 -14.01 14.88 8.63
N SER A 126 -13.69 14.91 9.94
CA SER A 126 -14.30 14.03 10.93
C SER A 126 -15.82 14.24 11.05
N ALA A 127 -16.26 15.48 11.01
CA ALA A 127 -17.69 15.83 11.04
C ALA A 127 -18.41 15.34 9.77
N SER A 128 -17.82 15.53 8.59
CA SER A 128 -18.39 15.03 7.34
C SER A 128 -18.47 13.51 7.33
N LEU A 129 -17.42 12.81 7.74
CA LEU A 129 -17.39 11.35 7.85
C LEU A 129 -18.51 10.83 8.78
N ALA A 130 -18.63 11.41 9.97
CA ALA A 130 -19.67 11.03 10.93
C ALA A 130 -21.08 11.24 10.36
N ARG A 131 -21.34 12.37 9.73
CA ARG A 131 -22.62 12.69 9.07
C ARG A 131 -22.98 11.67 7.99
N LEU A 132 -22.02 11.30 7.14
CA LEU A 132 -22.22 10.35 6.05
C LEU A 132 -22.52 8.93 6.57
N ILE A 133 -21.82 8.49 7.62
CA ILE A 133 -22.08 7.20 8.28
C ILE A 133 -23.46 7.19 8.93
N GLN A 134 -23.85 8.24 9.65
CA GLN A 134 -25.20 8.37 10.24
C GLN A 134 -26.29 8.38 9.16
N GLY A 135 -25.99 8.87 7.96
CA GLY A 135 -26.86 8.81 6.78
C GLY A 135 -26.98 7.42 6.14
N GLY A 136 -26.36 6.37 6.72
CA GLY A 136 -26.44 4.98 6.25
C GLY A 136 -25.40 4.60 5.20
N MET A 137 -24.41 5.45 4.93
CA MET A 137 -23.34 5.12 3.99
C MET A 137 -22.35 4.14 4.62
N SER A 138 -21.86 3.16 3.83
CA SER A 138 -20.80 2.26 4.30
C SER A 138 -19.51 3.04 4.61
N PHE A 139 -18.73 2.58 5.59
CA PHE A 139 -17.50 3.28 6.01
C PHE A 139 -16.53 3.58 4.83
N PRO A 140 -16.24 2.64 3.91
CA PRO A 140 -15.36 2.94 2.78
C PRO A 140 -15.90 4.06 1.87
N ALA A 141 -17.19 4.03 1.57
CA ALA A 141 -17.83 5.05 0.74
C ALA A 141 -17.89 6.41 1.45
N ALA A 142 -18.24 6.42 2.76
CA ALA A 142 -18.27 7.62 3.57
C ALA A 142 -16.88 8.26 3.70
N ARG A 143 -15.83 7.44 3.90
CA ARG A 143 -14.44 7.87 3.97
C ARG A 143 -13.99 8.56 2.67
N SER A 144 -14.24 7.93 1.52
CA SER A 144 -13.90 8.50 0.22
C SER A 144 -14.63 9.82 -0.01
N ARG A 145 -15.94 9.86 0.25
CA ARG A 145 -16.74 11.06 0.05
C ARG A 145 -16.35 12.20 1.00
N ALA A 146 -16.07 11.89 2.27
CA ALA A 146 -15.61 12.89 3.25
C ALA A 146 -14.27 13.51 2.85
N LEU A 147 -13.34 12.67 2.29
CA LEU A 147 -12.09 13.17 1.73
C LEU A 147 -12.34 14.15 0.58
N CYS A 148 -13.19 13.78 -0.39
CA CYS A 148 -13.49 14.62 -1.53
C CYS A 148 -14.16 15.94 -1.11
N GLU A 149 -15.08 15.90 -0.15
CA GLU A 149 -15.69 17.11 0.42
C GLU A 149 -14.64 18.01 1.07
N TYR A 150 -13.81 17.46 1.96
CA TYR A 150 -12.75 18.18 2.64
C TYR A 150 -11.73 18.79 1.67
N PHE A 151 -11.27 18.03 0.67
CA PHE A 151 -10.30 18.53 -0.31
C PHE A 151 -10.88 19.58 -1.24
N ARG A 152 -12.15 19.48 -1.61
CA ARG A 152 -12.85 20.51 -2.41
C ARG A 152 -12.89 21.84 -1.68
N ASP A 153 -13.20 21.79 -0.39
CA ASP A 153 -13.35 22.99 0.43
C ASP A 153 -12.00 23.63 0.80
N THR A 154 -10.92 22.82 0.82
CA THR A 154 -9.61 23.27 1.31
C THR A 154 -8.59 23.49 0.18
N TYR A 155 -8.67 22.75 -0.93
CA TYR A 155 -7.63 22.68 -1.97
C TYR A 155 -8.15 22.85 -3.41
N ASP A 156 -9.21 23.56 -3.62
CA ASP A 156 -9.92 24.01 -4.84
C ASP A 156 -9.67 23.26 -6.19
N SER A 157 -8.48 22.75 -6.47
CA SER A 157 -8.08 22.13 -7.75
C SER A 157 -7.93 20.61 -7.73
N ALA A 158 -8.04 19.98 -6.58
CA ALA A 158 -7.67 18.57 -6.41
C ALA A 158 -8.86 17.59 -6.47
N SER A 159 -10.12 18.07 -6.46
CA SER A 159 -11.26 17.18 -6.22
C SER A 159 -11.51 16.14 -7.32
N GLU A 160 -11.44 16.51 -8.61
CA GLU A 160 -11.69 15.56 -9.72
C GLU A 160 -10.57 14.50 -9.83
N LYS A 161 -9.31 14.92 -9.62
CA LYS A 161 -8.18 14.01 -9.58
C LYS A 161 -8.23 13.09 -8.37
N LEU A 162 -8.69 13.59 -7.23
CA LEU A 162 -8.78 12.84 -6.00
C LEU A 162 -9.79 11.70 -6.11
N ASP A 163 -10.99 11.91 -6.67
CA ASP A 163 -12.01 10.88 -6.83
C ASP A 163 -11.46 9.67 -7.59
N ALA A 164 -10.79 9.90 -8.72
CA ALA A 164 -10.16 8.84 -9.51
C ALA A 164 -8.98 8.19 -8.76
N PHE A 165 -8.20 8.99 -8.01
CA PHE A 165 -7.05 8.53 -7.25
C PHE A 165 -7.43 7.57 -6.12
N ILE A 166 -8.42 7.94 -5.29
CA ILE A 166 -8.88 7.11 -4.16
C ILE A 166 -9.82 5.97 -4.56
N ALA A 167 -10.27 5.92 -5.82
CA ALA A 167 -11.02 4.78 -6.36
C ALA A 167 -10.12 3.59 -6.72
N SER A 168 -8.81 3.82 -6.90
CA SER A 168 -7.85 2.80 -7.31
C SER A 168 -7.34 1.98 -6.11
N PRO A 169 -7.44 0.63 -6.15
CA PRO A 169 -6.99 -0.23 -5.04
C PRO A 169 -5.52 -0.05 -4.69
N ASN A 170 -4.63 0.08 -5.68
CA ASN A 170 -3.20 0.25 -5.43
C ASN A 170 -2.88 1.62 -4.83
N ASN A 171 -3.61 2.67 -5.21
CA ASN A 171 -3.43 3.99 -4.61
C ASN A 171 -3.97 4.02 -3.17
N ILE A 172 -5.05 3.29 -2.87
CA ILE A 172 -5.52 3.12 -1.48
C ILE A 172 -4.42 2.48 -0.63
N LEU A 173 -3.79 1.40 -1.11
CA LEU A 173 -2.67 0.77 -0.41
C LEU A 173 -1.47 1.72 -0.26
N ALA A 174 -1.15 2.49 -1.30
CA ALA A 174 -0.09 3.49 -1.23
C ALA A 174 -0.31 4.52 -0.12
N ILE A 175 -1.55 5.04 0.00
CA ILE A 175 -1.94 5.95 1.08
C ILE A 175 -1.76 5.29 2.45
N GLU A 176 -2.18 4.03 2.60
CA GLU A 176 -2.04 3.31 3.88
C GLU A 176 -0.57 2.99 4.20
N TYR A 177 0.27 2.72 3.19
CA TYR A 177 1.71 2.58 3.39
C TYR A 177 2.34 3.88 3.87
N GLU A 178 2.05 5.02 3.22
CA GLU A 178 2.54 6.34 3.66
C GLU A 178 2.09 6.66 5.09
N LYS A 179 0.81 6.39 5.41
CA LYS A 179 0.28 6.56 6.76
C LYS A 179 1.01 5.71 7.80
N ALA A 180 1.29 4.44 7.48
CA ALA A 180 2.06 3.55 8.35
C ALA A 180 3.51 4.00 8.52
N LEU A 181 4.14 4.51 7.46
CA LEU A 181 5.50 5.04 7.50
C LEU A 181 5.62 6.30 8.36
N MET A 182 4.60 7.16 8.38
CA MET A 182 4.57 8.35 9.26
C MET A 182 4.65 7.99 10.75
N ASP A 183 4.19 6.79 11.16
CA ASP A 183 4.31 6.32 12.54
C ASP A 183 5.73 5.89 12.93
N LEU A 184 6.57 5.66 11.95
CA LEU A 184 7.78 4.92 12.19
C LEU A 184 9.03 5.78 12.40
N SER A 185 8.98 7.09 12.26
CA SER A 185 10.17 7.99 12.37
C SER A 185 11.38 7.51 11.53
N LEU A 186 11.16 6.64 10.55
CA LEU A 186 12.22 6.02 9.76
C LEU A 186 12.41 6.77 8.45
N ILE A 187 13.65 6.84 8.04
CA ILE A 187 14.11 7.45 6.79
C ILE A 187 13.29 6.94 5.63
N HIS A 188 12.51 7.84 5.03
CA HIS A 188 11.58 7.54 3.97
C HIS A 188 12.29 7.48 2.64
N ILE A 189 12.18 6.36 1.98
CA ILE A 189 12.22 6.34 0.51
C ILE A 189 11.06 5.45 0.07
N SER A 190 9.90 6.03 -0.16
CA SER A 190 8.87 5.41 -0.96
C SER A 190 9.21 5.66 -2.43
N GLU A 191 9.58 4.62 -3.15
CA GLU A 191 9.77 4.68 -4.59
C GLU A 191 8.56 4.00 -5.25
N PRO A 192 7.53 4.74 -5.68
CA PRO A 192 6.43 4.16 -6.43
C PRO A 192 6.91 3.76 -7.82
N THR A 193 6.79 2.51 -8.11
CA THR A 193 6.98 1.97 -9.44
C THR A 193 5.68 2.08 -10.21
N ARG A 194 5.64 2.89 -11.27
CA ARG A 194 4.53 2.88 -12.21
C ARG A 194 4.57 1.55 -12.96
N LEU A 195 3.68 0.63 -12.60
CA LEU A 195 3.38 -0.52 -13.43
C LEU A 195 2.63 0.00 -14.66
N GLY A 196 3.33 0.08 -15.79
CA GLY A 196 2.68 0.26 -17.07
C GLY A 196 1.70 -0.90 -17.26
N MET A 197 0.44 -0.60 -17.59
CA MET A 197 -0.50 -1.64 -17.98
C MET A 197 0.09 -2.43 -19.15
N ILE A 198 0.17 -3.74 -18.97
CA ILE A 198 0.28 -4.72 -20.07
C ILE A 198 -1.11 -5.25 -20.33
#